data_72cf307f2004382003400a9f5357dc62
#
_entry.id   72cf307f2004382003400a9f5357dc62
#
_cell.length_a   1.000
_cell.length_b   1.000
_cell.length_c   1.000
_cell.angle_alpha   90.00
_cell.angle_beta   90.00
_cell.angle_gamma   90.00
#
_symmetry.space_group_name_H-M   'P 1'
#
loop_
_entity.id
_entity.type
_entity.pdbx_description
1 polymer ?
#
loop_
_entity_poly.entity_id
_entity_poly.type
_entity_poly.pdbx_seq_one_letter_code
_entity_poly.pdbx_strand_id
1 'polypeptide(L)'
;MVFMALGLVFTIQNVCSGQSKIDYTNIHPLRWMDPYRNPITYQEYTSSREFAPGLDARLIYTGNKGNVNICIIINASLQLQIQTKFSVFLADLQADGYNPNVYTANNDGDEGALKNLLISEWNSRQIVGTIMIGDLAVPWYEMNEPESWGGAHVEFPIDLYFMDLDGLWTDADSDGMYDDHQDGVGDMEADIWMGRLLAMNLTYHGATERALMDNYFDKNHRYRTGDLRLQDKALAYIDNDWCIYGWEYEVAMAYPQTDPVIDVYQTNREDYMQRVRQSTDNQYENLLICSHSSPWAHYLYWGTGPYDYSLFYNYEIEEIDVQVLFYNLFACSNSRYVEDDDMGDWYIFQTTYGLISLGSSKTGSMLCFYDYYTPLGNGANFGEAFLSWCIDDIETCAGDESRAWFYGMTLLGDPTLKLSRFLPDPTGDVNRDGIIDINDVVYLVNYLYKGGPVPDPLRLGDVTEDCTVNVSDVLFLINYLFKSGPPPGVGCA
;
A
#
# COMPACT_ATOMS: atom_id res chain seq x y z
N MET A 1 -2.20 46.27 29.39
CA MET A 1 -1.29 45.32 28.74
C MET A 1 -1.91 43.95 28.77
N VAL A 2 -3.07 43.80 28.14
CA VAL A 2 -3.82 42.57 27.94
C VAL A 2 -4.66 42.76 26.67
N PHE A 3 -4.04 42.73 25.51
CA PHE A 3 -4.76 42.74 24.20
C PHE A 3 -3.82 42.25 23.10
N MET A 4 -3.30 41.01 23.24
CA MET A 4 -2.56 40.36 22.14
C MET A 4 -2.64 38.82 22.15
N ALA A 5 -3.69 38.27 22.74
CA ALA A 5 -3.86 36.80 22.77
C ALA A 5 -5.17 36.29 22.13
N LEU A 6 -5.98 37.17 21.54
CA LEU A 6 -7.26 36.76 20.92
C LEU A 6 -7.27 36.81 19.38
N GLY A 7 -6.16 37.19 18.77
CA GLY A 7 -6.09 37.30 17.29
C GLY A 7 -5.59 36.07 16.56
N LEU A 8 -5.01 35.08 17.26
CA LEU A 8 -4.43 33.88 16.61
C LEU A 8 -5.35 32.66 16.63
N VAL A 9 -6.42 32.65 17.41
CA VAL A 9 -7.33 31.49 17.49
C VAL A 9 -8.42 31.53 16.42
N PHE A 10 -8.68 32.72 15.82
CA PHE A 10 -9.73 32.89 14.79
C PHE A 10 -9.25 32.58 13.36
N THR A 11 -7.97 32.45 13.12
CA THR A 11 -7.44 32.10 11.77
C THR A 11 -7.34 30.60 11.54
N ILE A 12 -7.32 29.78 12.58
CA ILE A 12 -7.21 28.32 12.44
C ILE A 12 -8.58 27.66 12.21
N GLN A 13 -9.69 28.27 12.63
CA GLN A 13 -11.04 27.73 12.41
C GLN A 13 -11.63 28.04 11.01
N ASN A 14 -11.03 28.93 10.23
CA ASN A 14 -11.51 29.25 8.88
C ASN A 14 -10.72 28.56 7.77
N VAL A 15 -9.68 27.80 8.07
CA VAL A 15 -8.92 27.01 7.09
C VAL A 15 -9.56 25.62 6.86
N CYS A 16 -10.34 25.12 7.82
CA CYS A 16 -11.05 23.84 7.69
C CYS A 16 -12.47 23.93 7.08
N SER A 17 -12.97 25.11 6.71
CA SER A 17 -14.34 25.26 6.17
C SER A 17 -14.44 25.99 4.84
N GLY A 18 -13.37 26.09 4.10
CA GLY A 18 -13.33 26.70 2.80
C GLY A 18 -12.10 26.24 2.04
N GLN A 19 -12.04 24.97 1.65
CA GLN A 19 -11.10 24.53 0.63
C GLN A 19 -11.42 25.33 -0.64
N SER A 20 -10.62 26.37 -0.94
CA SER A 20 -10.43 26.76 -2.31
C SER A 20 -9.89 25.50 -3.00
N LYS A 21 -10.58 24.94 -3.99
CA LYS A 21 -10.04 23.87 -4.81
C LYS A 21 -8.60 24.23 -5.14
N ILE A 22 -7.66 23.37 -4.79
CA ILE A 22 -6.27 23.51 -5.19
C ILE A 22 -6.30 23.57 -6.73
N ASP A 23 -5.64 24.54 -7.31
CA ASP A 23 -5.52 24.62 -8.77
C ASP A 23 -4.42 23.66 -9.22
N TYR A 24 -4.78 22.44 -9.52
CA TYR A 24 -3.88 21.39 -9.97
C TYR A 24 -3.26 21.64 -11.34
N THR A 25 -3.79 22.59 -12.14
CA THR A 25 -3.24 22.93 -13.46
C THR A 25 -1.85 23.56 -13.41
N ASN A 26 -1.42 24.01 -12.24
CA ASN A 26 -0.08 24.57 -11.99
C ASN A 26 0.88 23.60 -11.32
N ILE A 27 0.46 22.36 -11.05
CA ILE A 27 1.36 21.35 -10.49
C ILE A 27 2.27 20.83 -11.61
N HIS A 28 3.58 20.89 -11.39
CA HIS A 28 4.54 20.38 -12.34
C HIS A 28 4.47 18.85 -12.41
N PRO A 29 4.41 18.27 -13.63
CA PRO A 29 4.40 16.82 -13.77
C PRO A 29 5.69 16.20 -13.27
N LEU A 30 5.53 15.02 -12.68
CA LEU A 30 6.63 14.19 -12.22
C LEU A 30 7.22 13.48 -13.43
N ARG A 31 8.37 13.90 -13.94
CA ARG A 31 9.01 13.32 -15.14
C ARG A 31 9.89 12.13 -14.77
N TRP A 32 10.06 11.23 -15.73
CA TRP A 32 11.11 10.23 -15.67
C TRP A 32 12.49 10.91 -15.56
N MET A 33 13.17 10.67 -14.44
CA MET A 33 14.38 11.43 -14.08
C MET A 33 15.69 10.71 -14.40
N ASP A 34 15.64 9.39 -14.69
CA ASP A 34 16.87 8.66 -15.00
C ASP A 34 17.43 9.08 -16.38
N PRO A 35 18.63 9.67 -16.43
CA PRO A 35 19.22 10.12 -17.70
C PRO A 35 19.86 9.00 -18.52
N TYR A 36 19.95 7.78 -17.99
CA TYR A 36 20.68 6.65 -18.57
C TYR A 36 19.77 5.51 -19.00
N ARG A 37 18.56 5.45 -18.50
CA ARG A 37 17.60 4.38 -18.76
C ARG A 37 16.28 4.99 -19.26
N ASN A 38 15.67 4.33 -20.22
CA ASN A 38 14.30 4.64 -20.64
C ASN A 38 13.36 3.63 -19.99
N PRO A 39 12.06 3.95 -19.86
CA PRO A 39 11.06 2.95 -19.49
C PRO A 39 11.09 1.77 -20.45
N ILE A 40 10.93 0.55 -19.96
CA ILE A 40 10.70 -0.62 -20.82
C ILE A 40 9.44 -0.39 -21.65
N THR A 41 9.53 -0.62 -22.96
CA THR A 41 8.37 -0.53 -23.87
C THR A 41 7.54 -1.81 -23.80
N TYR A 42 6.29 -1.74 -24.27
CA TYR A 42 5.42 -2.92 -24.40
C TYR A 42 6.08 -4.00 -25.28
N GLN A 43 6.70 -3.59 -26.38
CA GLN A 43 7.39 -4.52 -27.28
C GLN A 43 8.59 -5.20 -26.61
N GLU A 44 9.37 -4.47 -25.81
CA GLU A 44 10.50 -5.04 -25.04
C GLU A 44 9.98 -5.99 -23.96
N TYR A 45 8.94 -5.59 -23.23
CA TYR A 45 8.29 -6.40 -22.20
C TYR A 45 7.78 -7.72 -22.78
N THR A 46 7.02 -7.70 -23.87
CA THR A 46 6.43 -8.89 -24.47
C THR A 46 7.47 -9.79 -25.14
N SER A 47 8.49 -9.20 -25.81
CA SER A 47 9.54 -9.98 -26.45
C SER A 47 10.51 -10.64 -25.47
N SER A 48 10.61 -10.17 -24.25
CA SER A 48 11.45 -10.76 -23.18
C SER A 48 10.80 -11.92 -22.44
N ARG A 49 9.52 -12.22 -22.68
CA ARG A 49 8.72 -13.19 -21.93
C ARG A 49 8.21 -14.34 -22.79
N GLU A 50 8.02 -15.49 -22.17
CA GLU A 50 7.35 -16.64 -22.77
C GLU A 50 5.93 -16.75 -22.18
N PHE A 51 4.93 -16.66 -23.03
CA PHE A 51 3.53 -16.79 -22.62
C PHE A 51 3.00 -18.21 -22.91
N ALA A 52 2.12 -18.68 -22.04
CA ALA A 52 1.44 -19.95 -22.25
C ALA A 52 0.41 -19.85 -23.42
N PRO A 53 0.04 -20.95 -24.08
CA PRO A 53 -0.83 -20.91 -25.26
C PRO A 53 -2.31 -20.63 -24.99
N GLY A 54 -2.68 -20.25 -23.77
CA GLY A 54 -4.02 -19.88 -23.34
C GLY A 54 -4.18 -19.96 -21.84
N LEU A 55 -5.19 -19.28 -21.30
CA LEU A 55 -5.44 -19.22 -19.87
C LEU A 55 -5.88 -20.59 -19.31
N ASP A 56 -5.12 -21.12 -18.34
CA ASP A 56 -5.52 -22.27 -17.50
C ASP A 56 -5.79 -21.75 -16.08
N ALA A 57 -7.01 -21.27 -15.86
CA ALA A 57 -7.45 -20.80 -14.55
C ALA A 57 -8.29 -21.87 -13.85
N ARG A 58 -7.94 -22.22 -12.60
CA ARG A 58 -8.61 -23.27 -11.82
C ARG A 58 -8.95 -22.78 -10.43
N LEU A 59 -10.23 -22.88 -10.06
CA LEU A 59 -10.68 -22.64 -8.69
C LEU A 59 -10.13 -23.76 -7.78
N ILE A 60 -9.30 -23.39 -6.82
CA ILE A 60 -8.66 -24.33 -5.88
C ILE A 60 -9.17 -24.21 -4.44
N TYR A 61 -9.82 -23.08 -4.12
CA TYR A 61 -10.32 -22.82 -2.77
C TYR A 61 -11.51 -21.86 -2.80
N THR A 62 -12.48 -22.07 -1.91
CA THR A 62 -13.61 -21.17 -1.67
C THR A 62 -13.78 -20.97 -0.17
N GLY A 63 -13.62 -19.75 0.32
CA GLY A 63 -13.91 -19.36 1.70
C GLY A 63 -15.42 -19.37 1.97
N ASN A 64 -15.80 -19.62 3.21
CA ASN A 64 -17.20 -19.69 3.62
C ASN A 64 -17.45 -19.23 5.07
N LYS A 65 -16.51 -18.53 5.67
CA LYS A 65 -16.59 -18.07 7.07
C LYS A 65 -16.90 -16.58 7.21
N GLY A 66 -16.63 -15.80 6.18
CA GLY A 66 -16.81 -14.36 6.15
C GLY A 66 -18.13 -13.93 5.51
N ASN A 67 -18.27 -12.63 5.35
CA ASN A 67 -19.42 -11.98 4.72
C ASN A 67 -19.06 -11.24 3.43
N VAL A 68 -17.76 -11.02 3.18
CA VAL A 68 -17.25 -10.22 2.07
C VAL A 68 -16.50 -11.12 1.09
N ASN A 69 -16.98 -11.23 -0.13
CA ASN A 69 -16.36 -12.06 -1.15
C ASN A 69 -15.24 -11.30 -1.86
N ILE A 70 -14.11 -11.95 -2.02
CA ILE A 70 -12.97 -11.46 -2.79
C ILE A 70 -12.47 -12.55 -3.74
N CYS A 71 -11.84 -12.16 -4.84
CA CYS A 71 -11.14 -13.06 -5.74
C CYS A 71 -9.63 -12.99 -5.49
N ILE A 72 -8.95 -14.11 -5.45
CA ILE A 72 -7.49 -14.17 -5.46
C ILE A 72 -7.07 -14.97 -6.69
N ILE A 73 -6.24 -14.38 -7.53
CA ILE A 73 -5.64 -15.06 -8.68
C ILE A 73 -4.15 -15.18 -8.41
N ILE A 74 -3.65 -16.39 -8.35
CA ILE A 74 -2.24 -16.67 -8.04
C ILE A 74 -1.59 -17.48 -9.17
N ASN A 75 -0.37 -17.10 -9.56
CA ASN A 75 0.40 -17.88 -10.50
C ASN A 75 0.56 -19.32 -10.02
N ALA A 76 0.23 -20.29 -10.89
CA ALA A 76 0.15 -21.70 -10.53
C ALA A 76 1.49 -22.29 -10.06
N SER A 77 2.61 -21.85 -10.65
CA SER A 77 3.94 -22.32 -10.27
C SER A 77 4.41 -21.74 -8.95
N LEU A 78 4.11 -20.47 -8.68
CA LEU A 78 4.40 -19.79 -7.44
C LEU A 78 3.57 -20.39 -6.28
N GLN A 79 2.28 -20.62 -6.49
CA GLN A 79 1.38 -21.21 -5.49
C GLN A 79 1.93 -22.52 -4.92
N LEU A 80 2.51 -23.37 -5.76
CA LEU A 80 3.11 -24.63 -5.32
C LEU A 80 4.33 -24.44 -4.41
N GLN A 81 5.04 -23.32 -4.54
CA GLN A 81 6.26 -23.04 -3.80
C GLN A 81 5.98 -22.41 -2.42
N ILE A 82 4.88 -21.64 -2.30
CA ILE A 82 4.56 -20.84 -1.10
C ILE A 82 3.35 -21.36 -0.31
N GLN A 83 2.89 -22.59 -0.56
CA GLN A 83 1.65 -23.17 -0.01
C GLN A 83 1.46 -22.94 1.50
N THR A 84 2.52 -23.12 2.28
CA THR A 84 2.44 -23.01 3.75
C THR A 84 2.08 -21.60 4.20
N LYS A 85 2.80 -20.59 3.71
CA LYS A 85 2.56 -19.20 4.07
C LYS A 85 1.26 -18.66 3.47
N PHE A 86 0.97 -19.05 2.24
CA PHE A 86 -0.29 -18.73 1.59
C PHE A 86 -1.51 -19.30 2.34
N SER A 87 -1.39 -20.51 2.93
CA SER A 87 -2.47 -21.08 3.75
C SER A 87 -2.73 -20.27 5.02
N VAL A 88 -1.67 -19.71 5.64
CA VAL A 88 -1.81 -18.79 6.78
C VAL A 88 -2.52 -17.51 6.34
N PHE A 89 -2.08 -16.92 5.24
CA PHE A 89 -2.72 -15.73 4.67
C PHE A 89 -4.22 -15.92 4.40
N LEU A 90 -4.63 -17.07 3.84
CA LEU A 90 -6.04 -17.39 3.63
C LEU A 90 -6.82 -17.53 4.96
N ALA A 91 -6.19 -18.06 6.00
CA ALA A 91 -6.81 -18.16 7.32
C ALA A 91 -6.98 -16.78 7.96
N ASP A 92 -6.00 -15.89 7.81
CA ASP A 92 -6.05 -14.51 8.28
C ASP A 92 -7.17 -13.72 7.59
N LEU A 93 -7.28 -13.82 6.26
CA LEU A 93 -8.38 -13.20 5.51
C LEU A 93 -9.75 -13.66 6.00
N GLN A 94 -9.91 -14.96 6.28
CA GLN A 94 -11.17 -15.47 6.83
C GLN A 94 -11.44 -15.00 8.27
N ALA A 95 -10.39 -14.83 9.08
CA ALA A 95 -10.52 -14.28 10.43
C ALA A 95 -10.98 -12.82 10.39
N ASP A 96 -10.55 -12.07 9.38
CA ASP A 96 -10.98 -10.68 9.14
C ASP A 96 -12.35 -10.56 8.46
N GLY A 97 -13.01 -11.68 8.18
CA GLY A 97 -14.38 -11.69 7.64
C GLY A 97 -14.49 -11.78 6.13
N TYR A 98 -13.40 -12.05 5.40
CA TYR A 98 -13.43 -12.27 3.96
C TYR A 98 -13.73 -13.72 3.59
N ASN A 99 -14.34 -13.92 2.42
CA ASN A 99 -14.49 -15.20 1.73
C ASN A 99 -13.61 -15.19 0.47
N PRO A 100 -12.34 -15.59 0.54
CA PRO A 100 -11.50 -15.66 -0.64
C PRO A 100 -11.92 -16.81 -1.56
N ASN A 101 -12.12 -16.49 -2.84
CA ASN A 101 -12.25 -17.45 -3.93
C ASN A 101 -10.92 -17.46 -4.67
N VAL A 102 -10.16 -18.56 -4.55
CA VAL A 102 -8.77 -18.62 -5.03
C VAL A 102 -8.69 -19.41 -6.32
N TYR A 103 -8.17 -18.76 -7.34
CA TYR A 103 -7.83 -19.37 -8.63
C TYR A 103 -6.31 -19.45 -8.79
N THR A 104 -5.80 -20.61 -9.19
CA THR A 104 -4.48 -20.67 -9.82
C THR A 104 -4.62 -20.35 -11.28
N ALA A 105 -3.69 -19.57 -11.84
CA ALA A 105 -3.63 -19.25 -13.26
C ALA A 105 -2.18 -19.31 -13.78
N ASN A 106 -2.02 -19.58 -15.06
CA ASN A 106 -0.78 -19.33 -15.78
C ASN A 106 -0.78 -17.90 -16.34
N ASN A 107 0.37 -17.46 -16.83
CA ASN A 107 0.46 -16.24 -17.63
C ASN A 107 0.41 -16.63 -19.11
N ASP A 108 -0.67 -16.29 -19.80
CA ASP A 108 -0.84 -16.53 -21.25
C ASP A 108 -0.71 -15.24 -22.06
N GLY A 109 -0.47 -14.11 -21.39
CA GLY A 109 -0.38 -12.80 -22.03
C GLY A 109 -1.72 -12.23 -22.47
N ASP A 110 -2.84 -12.85 -22.11
CA ASP A 110 -4.20 -12.38 -22.42
C ASP A 110 -4.87 -11.83 -21.15
N GLU A 111 -4.73 -10.54 -20.91
CA GLU A 111 -5.37 -9.86 -19.79
C GLU A 111 -6.90 -9.85 -19.91
N GLY A 112 -7.44 -9.90 -21.13
CA GLY A 112 -8.88 -9.99 -21.37
C GLY A 112 -9.47 -11.30 -20.84
N ALA A 113 -8.75 -12.39 -20.90
CA ALA A 113 -9.17 -13.67 -20.32
C ALA A 113 -9.24 -13.60 -18.80
N LEU A 114 -8.28 -12.95 -18.14
CA LEU A 114 -8.32 -12.70 -16.68
C LEU A 114 -9.46 -11.74 -16.31
N LYS A 115 -9.66 -10.64 -17.06
CA LYS A 115 -10.79 -9.71 -16.81
C LYS A 115 -12.12 -10.44 -16.92
N ASN A 116 -12.31 -11.30 -17.90
CA ASN A 116 -13.53 -12.11 -18.04
C ASN A 116 -13.77 -13.05 -16.84
N LEU A 117 -12.71 -13.59 -16.23
CA LEU A 117 -12.82 -14.34 -14.98
C LEU A 117 -13.32 -13.44 -13.84
N LEU A 118 -12.75 -12.24 -13.68
CA LEU A 118 -13.18 -11.28 -12.67
C LEU A 118 -14.64 -10.84 -12.86
N ILE A 119 -15.05 -10.53 -14.10
CA ILE A 119 -16.45 -10.22 -14.44
C ILE A 119 -17.40 -11.36 -14.06
N SER A 120 -16.99 -12.61 -14.30
CA SER A 120 -17.76 -13.79 -13.90
C SER A 120 -17.91 -13.91 -12.39
N GLU A 121 -16.84 -13.65 -11.62
CA GLU A 121 -16.84 -13.67 -10.16
C GLU A 121 -17.66 -12.50 -9.58
N TRP A 122 -17.53 -11.30 -10.15
CA TRP A 122 -18.31 -10.12 -9.79
C TRP A 122 -19.80 -10.36 -9.96
N ASN A 123 -20.23 -10.86 -11.13
CA ASN A 123 -21.63 -11.15 -11.42
C ASN A 123 -22.20 -12.30 -10.57
N SER A 124 -21.42 -13.37 -10.32
CA SER A 124 -21.93 -14.58 -9.67
C SER A 124 -21.76 -14.58 -8.15
N ARG A 125 -20.70 -13.97 -7.63
CA ARG A 125 -20.37 -13.97 -6.21
C ARG A 125 -20.31 -12.59 -5.58
N GLN A 126 -20.50 -11.53 -6.39
CA GLN A 126 -20.45 -10.15 -5.89
C GLN A 126 -19.15 -9.86 -5.13
N ILE A 127 -18.00 -10.17 -5.76
CA ILE A 127 -16.71 -9.81 -5.20
C ILE A 127 -16.57 -8.29 -5.11
N VAL A 128 -15.94 -7.81 -4.06
CA VAL A 128 -15.66 -6.38 -3.85
C VAL A 128 -14.22 -6.01 -4.23
N GLY A 129 -13.38 -7.01 -4.52
CA GLY A 129 -12.00 -6.77 -4.88
C GLY A 129 -11.25 -8.04 -5.27
N THR A 130 -10.04 -7.83 -5.79
CA THR A 130 -9.12 -8.89 -6.21
C THR A 130 -7.71 -8.67 -5.69
N ILE A 131 -6.99 -9.78 -5.47
CA ILE A 131 -5.54 -9.78 -5.22
C ILE A 131 -4.88 -10.64 -6.28
N MET A 132 -3.97 -10.05 -7.05
CA MET A 132 -3.20 -10.73 -8.07
C MET A 132 -1.79 -11.04 -7.56
N ILE A 133 -1.38 -12.32 -7.59
CA ILE A 133 -0.15 -12.80 -6.96
C ILE A 133 0.74 -13.52 -7.97
N GLY A 134 1.98 -13.03 -8.13
CA GLY A 134 2.97 -13.59 -9.04
C GLY A 134 2.77 -13.16 -10.49
N ASP A 135 3.46 -13.85 -11.40
CA ASP A 135 3.47 -13.54 -12.82
C ASP A 135 2.13 -13.91 -13.49
N LEU A 136 1.34 -12.90 -13.78
CA LEU A 136 0.03 -12.96 -14.45
C LEU A 136 0.03 -11.94 -15.60
N ALA A 137 -0.94 -12.04 -16.50
CA ALA A 137 -1.06 -11.09 -17.61
C ALA A 137 -1.22 -9.65 -17.11
N VAL A 138 -0.55 -8.74 -17.79
CA VAL A 138 -0.49 -7.31 -17.45
C VAL A 138 -1.10 -6.50 -18.58
N PRO A 139 -2.18 -5.74 -18.33
CA PRO A 139 -2.74 -4.82 -19.30
C PRO A 139 -1.82 -3.60 -19.48
N TRP A 140 -1.69 -3.15 -20.72
CA TRP A 140 -0.93 -1.97 -21.08
C TRP A 140 -1.84 -0.91 -21.70
N TYR A 141 -1.53 0.34 -21.41
CA TYR A 141 -2.20 1.50 -21.97
C TYR A 141 -1.17 2.45 -22.57
N GLU A 142 -1.58 3.11 -23.67
CA GLU A 142 -0.79 4.16 -24.28
C GLU A 142 -1.57 5.45 -24.41
N MET A 143 -0.88 6.57 -24.34
CA MET A 143 -1.47 7.88 -24.53
C MET A 143 -0.42 8.94 -24.88
N ASN A 144 -0.86 10.05 -25.44
CA ASN A 144 -0.04 11.24 -25.45
C ASN A 144 -0.28 12.03 -24.15
N GLU A 145 0.81 12.37 -23.47
CA GLU A 145 0.74 13.28 -22.33
C GLU A 145 0.18 14.65 -22.78
N PRO A 146 -0.39 15.46 -21.86
CA PRO A 146 -0.83 16.80 -22.18
C PRO A 146 0.29 17.66 -22.80
N GLU A 147 -0.06 18.57 -23.70
CA GLU A 147 0.89 19.51 -24.30
C GLU A 147 1.61 20.38 -23.24
N SER A 148 0.91 20.69 -22.14
CA SER A 148 1.47 21.37 -20.96
C SER A 148 2.64 20.58 -20.32
N TRP A 149 2.67 19.25 -20.48
CA TRP A 149 3.74 18.35 -20.02
C TRP A 149 4.79 18.06 -21.09
N GLY A 150 4.57 18.51 -22.32
CA GLY A 150 5.46 18.31 -23.46
C GLY A 150 4.94 17.36 -24.53
N GLY A 151 3.70 16.82 -24.38
CA GLY A 151 3.02 16.03 -25.40
C GLY A 151 3.71 14.72 -25.75
N ALA A 152 4.52 14.14 -24.87
CA ALA A 152 5.24 12.90 -25.13
C ALA A 152 4.28 11.72 -25.23
N HIS A 153 4.53 10.80 -26.17
CA HIS A 153 3.88 9.51 -26.18
C HIS A 153 4.44 8.62 -25.07
N VAL A 154 3.56 7.95 -24.31
CA VAL A 154 3.91 7.08 -23.18
C VAL A 154 3.11 5.79 -23.20
N GLU A 155 3.80 4.69 -22.88
CA GLU A 155 3.24 3.35 -22.72
C GLU A 155 3.47 2.88 -21.29
N PHE A 156 2.47 2.27 -20.64
CA PHE A 156 2.58 1.86 -19.25
C PHE A 156 1.59 0.77 -18.86
N PRO A 157 1.93 -0.07 -17.84
CA PRO A 157 0.99 -1.03 -17.28
C PRO A 157 -0.11 -0.31 -16.50
N ILE A 158 -1.36 -0.81 -16.60
CA ILE A 158 -2.55 -0.16 -16.03
C ILE A 158 -3.45 -1.14 -15.28
N ASP A 159 -3.44 -1.08 -13.96
CA ASP A 159 -4.27 -1.97 -13.11
C ASP A 159 -5.74 -1.57 -13.07
N LEU A 160 -6.09 -0.31 -13.39
CA LEU A 160 -7.47 0.15 -13.51
C LEU A 160 -8.29 -0.73 -14.47
N TYR A 161 -7.67 -1.30 -15.50
CA TYR A 161 -8.30 -2.25 -16.42
C TYR A 161 -8.98 -3.44 -15.74
N PHE A 162 -8.39 -3.92 -14.63
CA PHE A 162 -8.97 -5.01 -13.84
C PHE A 162 -9.90 -4.51 -12.73
N MET A 163 -9.89 -3.24 -12.43
CA MET A 163 -10.75 -2.63 -11.42
C MET A 163 -12.10 -2.19 -11.99
N ASP A 164 -12.10 -1.64 -13.19
CA ASP A 164 -13.29 -1.33 -13.97
C ASP A 164 -13.71 -2.55 -14.80
N LEU A 165 -14.86 -3.16 -14.48
CA LEU A 165 -15.30 -4.43 -15.07
C LEU A 165 -16.36 -4.26 -16.15
N ASP A 166 -16.98 -3.09 -16.28
CA ASP A 166 -18.07 -2.86 -17.22
C ASP A 166 -17.85 -1.69 -18.20
N GLY A 167 -16.75 -0.94 -18.05
CA GLY A 167 -16.28 0.05 -19.02
C GLY A 167 -15.72 -0.58 -20.30
N LEU A 168 -15.63 0.25 -21.34
CA LEU A 168 -15.15 -0.14 -22.67
C LEU A 168 -13.69 0.28 -22.88
N TRP A 169 -12.82 -0.69 -22.98
CA TRP A 169 -11.41 -0.52 -23.31
C TRP A 169 -11.16 -0.93 -24.76
N THR A 170 -10.55 -0.06 -25.56
CA THR A 170 -10.28 -0.33 -26.98
C THR A 170 -8.80 -0.14 -27.30
N ASP A 171 -8.33 -0.98 -28.21
CA ASP A 171 -7.05 -0.92 -28.89
C ASP A 171 -7.36 -0.64 -30.36
N ALA A 172 -7.29 0.62 -30.79
CA ALA A 172 -7.80 1.06 -32.08
C ALA A 172 -6.85 0.74 -33.23
N ASP A 173 -5.55 0.68 -32.97
CA ASP A 173 -4.54 0.36 -33.99
C ASP A 173 -4.05 -1.08 -33.95
N SER A 174 -4.51 -1.86 -32.97
CA SER A 174 -4.28 -3.30 -32.82
C SER A 174 -2.80 -3.65 -32.58
N ASP A 175 -2.14 -2.88 -31.74
CA ASP A 175 -0.74 -3.11 -31.37
C ASP A 175 -0.58 -3.90 -30.04
N GLY A 176 -1.70 -4.09 -29.32
CA GLY A 176 -1.77 -4.85 -28.06
C GLY A 176 -1.79 -3.97 -26.82
N MET A 177 -1.87 -2.66 -26.98
CA MET A 177 -2.08 -1.69 -25.89
C MET A 177 -3.46 -1.04 -26.03
N TYR A 178 -4.08 -0.72 -24.90
CA TYR A 178 -5.31 0.06 -24.92
C TYR A 178 -4.96 1.54 -25.11
N ASP A 179 -5.69 2.21 -26.00
CA ASP A 179 -5.52 3.62 -26.32
C ASP A 179 -6.73 4.49 -25.99
N ASP A 180 -7.87 3.84 -25.68
CA ASP A 180 -9.09 4.55 -25.30
C ASP A 180 -9.87 3.78 -24.23
N HIS A 181 -10.50 4.54 -23.33
CA HIS A 181 -11.35 4.06 -22.26
C HIS A 181 -12.60 4.92 -22.18
N GLN A 182 -13.76 4.31 -22.33
CA GLN A 182 -15.07 4.95 -22.43
C GLN A 182 -16.10 4.22 -21.58
N ASP A 183 -17.27 4.87 -21.40
CA ASP A 183 -18.45 4.20 -20.88
C ASP A 183 -18.73 2.93 -21.70
N GLY A 184 -18.87 1.82 -20.99
CA GLY A 184 -19.17 0.54 -21.62
C GLY A 184 -20.64 0.16 -21.47
N VAL A 185 -20.86 -0.95 -20.78
CA VAL A 185 -22.20 -1.37 -20.33
C VAL A 185 -22.62 -0.56 -19.11
N GLY A 186 -21.65 -0.13 -18.30
CA GLY A 186 -21.81 0.74 -17.14
C GLY A 186 -21.21 2.13 -17.36
N ASP A 187 -20.08 2.39 -16.71
CA ASP A 187 -19.37 3.67 -16.75
C ASP A 187 -17.84 3.42 -16.81
N MET A 188 -17.01 4.43 -16.52
CA MET A 188 -15.54 4.31 -16.45
C MET A 188 -15.01 4.25 -15.01
N GLU A 189 -15.90 4.21 -14.01
CA GLU A 189 -15.50 4.12 -12.63
C GLU A 189 -15.01 2.71 -12.29
N ALA A 190 -14.17 2.60 -11.29
CA ALA A 190 -13.73 1.30 -10.81
C ALA A 190 -14.84 0.60 -10.00
N ASP A 191 -15.18 -0.64 -10.34
CA ASP A 191 -16.19 -1.47 -9.68
C ASP A 191 -15.65 -2.18 -8.44
N ILE A 192 -14.37 -2.58 -8.49
CA ILE A 192 -13.69 -3.35 -7.46
C ILE A 192 -12.30 -2.79 -7.19
N TRP A 193 -11.84 -2.94 -5.95
CA TRP A 193 -10.43 -2.67 -5.65
C TRP A 193 -9.53 -3.82 -6.10
N MET A 194 -8.26 -3.49 -6.35
CA MET A 194 -7.22 -4.46 -6.70
C MET A 194 -5.96 -4.21 -5.88
N GLY A 195 -5.25 -5.30 -5.54
CA GLY A 195 -3.88 -5.28 -5.05
C GLY A 195 -3.01 -6.26 -5.82
N ARG A 196 -1.74 -5.88 -6.02
CA ARG A 196 -0.75 -6.68 -6.74
C ARG A 196 0.40 -7.09 -5.84
N LEU A 197 0.80 -8.35 -5.92
CA LEU A 197 1.99 -8.90 -5.28
C LEU A 197 2.85 -9.57 -6.35
N LEU A 198 3.86 -8.85 -6.86
CA LEU A 198 4.75 -9.29 -7.93
C LEU A 198 6.21 -9.11 -7.51
N ALA A 199 6.90 -10.19 -7.11
CA ALA A 199 8.27 -10.13 -6.64
C ALA A 199 9.29 -10.76 -7.59
N MET A 200 8.86 -11.27 -8.74
CA MET A 200 9.76 -11.96 -9.67
C MET A 200 10.80 -11.02 -10.32
N ASN A 201 10.48 -9.75 -10.45
CA ASN A 201 11.37 -8.74 -11.03
C ASN A 201 12.42 -8.23 -10.03
N LEU A 202 12.35 -8.64 -8.76
CA LEU A 202 13.32 -8.28 -7.73
C LEU A 202 14.46 -9.29 -7.71
N THR A 203 15.61 -8.91 -8.29
CA THR A 203 16.72 -9.83 -8.54
C THR A 203 17.98 -9.53 -7.72
N TYR A 204 17.99 -8.42 -7.00
CA TYR A 204 19.12 -7.94 -6.22
C TYR A 204 19.55 -8.93 -5.13
N HIS A 205 20.86 -9.07 -4.92
CA HIS A 205 21.48 -10.01 -3.96
C HIS A 205 21.06 -11.49 -4.15
N GLY A 206 20.49 -11.84 -5.33
CA GLY A 206 20.02 -13.19 -5.61
C GLY A 206 18.74 -13.55 -4.86
N ALA A 207 17.90 -12.56 -4.55
CA ALA A 207 16.55 -12.77 -4.03
C ALA A 207 15.77 -13.69 -4.97
N THR A 208 14.89 -14.49 -4.41
CA THR A 208 13.97 -15.33 -5.17
C THR A 208 12.54 -14.92 -4.86
N GLU A 209 11.68 -14.95 -5.87
CA GLU A 209 10.27 -14.63 -5.71
C GLU A 209 9.63 -15.37 -4.52
N ARG A 210 9.94 -16.66 -4.38
CA ARG A 210 9.48 -17.47 -3.24
C ARG A 210 9.90 -16.88 -1.89
N ALA A 211 11.17 -16.54 -1.72
CA ALA A 211 11.66 -16.05 -0.42
C ALA A 211 11.05 -14.69 -0.08
N LEU A 212 10.88 -13.83 -1.08
CA LEU A 212 10.26 -12.52 -0.95
C LEU A 212 8.78 -12.64 -0.58
N MET A 213 8.04 -13.52 -1.24
CA MET A 213 6.64 -13.81 -0.92
C MET A 213 6.48 -14.44 0.47
N ASP A 214 7.34 -15.39 0.84
CA ASP A 214 7.32 -15.98 2.19
C ASP A 214 7.55 -14.89 3.26
N ASN A 215 8.51 -13.97 3.04
CA ASN A 215 8.75 -12.83 3.93
C ASN A 215 7.53 -11.89 3.99
N TYR A 216 6.93 -11.58 2.83
CA TYR A 216 5.75 -10.72 2.77
C TYR A 216 4.58 -11.29 3.58
N PHE A 217 4.24 -12.56 3.39
CA PHE A 217 3.14 -13.20 4.13
C PHE A 217 3.44 -13.34 5.62
N ASP A 218 4.69 -13.51 6.02
CA ASP A 218 5.08 -13.49 7.44
C ASP A 218 4.86 -12.11 8.06
N LYS A 219 5.23 -11.03 7.38
CA LYS A 219 4.97 -9.66 7.83
C LYS A 219 3.47 -9.36 7.90
N ASN A 220 2.72 -9.77 6.88
CA ASN A 220 1.28 -9.58 6.81
C ASN A 220 0.58 -10.27 7.99
N HIS A 221 0.93 -11.53 8.26
CA HIS A 221 0.43 -12.28 9.41
C HIS A 221 0.77 -11.59 10.74
N ARG A 222 2.04 -11.21 10.93
CA ARG A 222 2.50 -10.52 12.14
C ARG A 222 1.81 -9.17 12.36
N TYR A 223 1.48 -8.45 11.29
CA TYR A 223 0.71 -7.21 11.38
C TYR A 223 -0.71 -7.47 11.89
N ARG A 224 -1.40 -8.46 11.32
CA ARG A 224 -2.78 -8.84 11.72
C ARG A 224 -2.86 -9.36 13.15
N THR A 225 -1.85 -10.11 13.57
CA THR A 225 -1.79 -10.65 14.94
C THR A 225 -1.25 -9.65 15.98
N GLY A 226 -0.70 -8.52 15.53
CA GLY A 226 -0.20 -7.46 16.40
C GLY A 226 1.29 -7.53 16.71
N ASP A 227 2.03 -8.54 16.21
CA ASP A 227 3.48 -8.68 16.41
C ASP A 227 4.31 -7.69 15.59
N LEU A 228 3.73 -7.11 14.56
CA LEU A 228 4.33 -6.09 13.72
C LEU A 228 3.44 -4.86 13.72
N ARG A 229 3.62 -4.01 14.72
CA ARG A 229 2.95 -2.70 14.80
C ARG A 229 3.97 -1.62 14.99
N LEU A 230 3.73 -0.48 14.36
CA LEU A 230 4.45 0.76 14.57
C LEU A 230 3.50 1.78 15.21
N GLN A 231 4.02 2.94 15.59
CA GLN A 231 3.18 3.98 16.16
C GLN A 231 2.13 4.44 15.12
N ASP A 232 0.90 4.66 15.56
CA ASP A 232 -0.20 5.25 14.75
C ASP A 232 0.14 6.71 14.39
N LYS A 233 1.14 6.84 13.52
CA LYS A 233 1.79 8.09 13.16
C LYS A 233 2.21 8.07 11.70
N ALA A 234 2.10 9.20 11.02
CA ALA A 234 2.55 9.35 9.64
C ALA A 234 3.74 10.32 9.54
N LEU A 235 4.59 10.04 8.55
CA LEU A 235 5.57 10.99 8.03
C LEU A 235 5.04 11.57 6.70
N ALA A 236 4.88 12.89 6.61
CA ALA A 236 4.61 13.59 5.36
C ALA A 236 5.91 14.26 4.89
N TYR A 237 6.64 13.58 4.01
CA TYR A 237 7.94 14.03 3.48
C TYR A 237 7.74 14.62 2.09
N ILE A 238 7.64 15.96 2.03
CA ILE A 238 7.23 16.70 0.82
C ILE A 238 8.35 17.63 0.42
N ASP A 239 8.96 17.41 -0.73
CA ASP A 239 10.07 18.23 -1.19
C ASP A 239 9.63 19.64 -1.64
N ASN A 240 10.59 20.48 -2.02
CA ASN A 240 10.36 21.89 -2.23
C ASN A 240 9.44 22.21 -3.43
N ASP A 241 9.22 21.29 -4.34
CA ASP A 241 8.34 21.54 -5.50
C ASP A 241 6.85 21.46 -5.11
N TRP A 242 6.53 20.76 -4.02
CA TRP A 242 5.15 20.54 -3.58
C TRP A 242 4.82 21.02 -2.16
N CYS A 243 5.78 21.52 -1.39
CA CYS A 243 5.61 21.90 0.02
C CYS A 243 4.58 23.02 0.26
N ILE A 244 4.08 23.68 -0.78
CA ILE A 244 3.11 24.78 -0.69
C ILE A 244 1.65 24.33 -0.74
N TYR A 245 1.37 23.06 -1.05
CA TYR A 245 -0.01 22.60 -1.28
C TYR A 245 -0.72 22.13 -0.01
N GLY A 246 -0.01 21.93 1.11
CA GLY A 246 -0.63 21.58 2.39
C GLY A 246 -1.12 20.13 2.47
N TRP A 247 -0.54 19.23 1.70
CA TRP A 247 -0.94 17.80 1.66
C TRP A 247 -0.70 17.06 2.98
N GLU A 248 0.17 17.56 3.86
CA GLU A 248 0.33 17.05 5.20
C GLU A 248 -0.95 17.12 6.04
N TYR A 249 -1.84 18.08 5.75
CA TYR A 249 -3.16 18.18 6.41
C TYR A 249 -4.14 17.12 5.88
N GLU A 250 -3.99 16.68 4.64
CA GLU A 250 -4.81 15.60 4.08
C GLU A 250 -4.39 14.25 4.67
N VAL A 251 -3.09 13.99 4.85
CA VAL A 251 -2.59 12.82 5.58
C VAL A 251 -3.12 12.80 7.01
N ALA A 252 -3.24 13.96 7.66
CA ALA A 252 -3.76 14.07 9.02
C ALA A 252 -5.23 13.66 9.16
N MET A 253 -5.98 13.49 8.07
CA MET A 253 -7.33 12.92 8.10
C MET A 253 -7.31 11.44 8.52
N ALA A 254 -6.26 10.72 8.12
CA ALA A 254 -6.05 9.35 8.56
C ALA A 254 -5.16 9.28 9.81
N TYR A 255 -4.14 10.11 9.92
CA TYR A 255 -3.15 10.08 10.98
C TYR A 255 -3.08 11.42 11.72
N PRO A 256 -3.86 11.60 12.80
CA PRO A 256 -3.83 12.85 13.58
C PRO A 256 -2.43 13.23 14.10
N GLN A 257 -1.55 12.23 14.25
CA GLN A 257 -0.14 12.45 14.54
C GLN A 257 0.66 12.33 13.21
N THR A 258 0.70 13.42 12.46
CA THR A 258 1.51 13.53 11.24
C THR A 258 2.70 14.44 11.52
N ASP A 259 3.91 13.93 11.23
CA ASP A 259 5.14 14.72 11.24
C ASP A 259 5.37 15.29 9.83
N PRO A 260 5.18 16.59 9.60
CA PRO A 260 5.45 17.20 8.32
C PRO A 260 6.93 17.54 8.17
N VAL A 261 7.53 17.17 7.04
CA VAL A 261 8.83 17.64 6.57
C VAL A 261 8.60 18.35 5.27
N ILE A 262 8.43 19.67 5.38
CA ILE A 262 8.09 20.60 4.29
C ILE A 262 9.09 21.76 4.21
N ASP A 263 10.17 21.71 4.96
CA ASP A 263 11.23 22.72 4.93
C ASP A 263 12.17 22.42 3.78
N VAL A 264 12.23 23.33 2.83
CA VAL A 264 13.06 23.25 1.61
C VAL A 264 14.55 22.99 1.86
N TYR A 265 15.04 23.16 3.08
CA TYR A 265 16.43 22.86 3.44
C TYR A 265 16.60 21.49 4.12
N GLN A 266 15.51 20.76 4.40
CA GLN A 266 15.53 19.48 5.09
C GLN A 266 15.23 18.30 4.18
N THR A 267 14.50 18.49 3.08
CA THR A 267 14.07 17.41 2.17
C THR A 267 15.22 16.84 1.32
N ASN A 268 16.17 16.17 1.98
CA ASN A 268 17.34 15.57 1.34
C ASN A 268 17.53 14.11 1.78
N ARG A 269 18.39 13.38 1.08
CA ARG A 269 18.64 11.95 1.30
C ARG A 269 19.03 11.62 2.76
N GLU A 270 19.94 12.39 3.34
CA GLU A 270 20.45 12.11 4.70
C GLU A 270 19.36 12.28 5.74
N ASP A 271 18.53 13.32 5.65
CA ASP A 271 17.40 13.55 6.54
C ASP A 271 16.34 12.47 6.34
N TYR A 272 16.01 12.12 5.07
CA TYR A 272 15.08 11.04 4.78
C TYR A 272 15.50 9.72 5.41
N MET A 273 16.73 9.27 5.15
CA MET A 273 17.30 8.04 5.70
C MET A 273 17.28 8.04 7.24
N GLN A 274 17.60 9.18 7.86
CA GLN A 274 17.60 9.29 9.32
C GLN A 274 16.19 9.10 9.90
N ARG A 275 15.14 9.55 9.19
CA ARG A 275 13.77 9.46 9.68
C ARG A 275 13.16 8.08 9.51
N VAL A 276 13.50 7.39 8.42
CA VAL A 276 12.86 6.10 8.09
C VAL A 276 13.68 4.87 8.50
N ARG A 277 14.93 5.06 8.97
CA ARG A 277 15.73 3.96 9.50
C ARG A 277 15.18 3.44 10.83
N GLN A 278 15.47 2.19 11.14
CA GLN A 278 15.07 1.56 12.39
C GLN A 278 15.50 2.39 13.62
N SER A 279 14.52 2.77 14.43
CA SER A 279 14.68 3.61 15.60
C SER A 279 13.50 3.39 16.57
N THR A 280 13.73 3.61 17.87
CA THR A 280 12.64 3.65 18.86
C THR A 280 11.87 4.96 18.84
N ASP A 281 12.44 6.02 18.30
CA ASP A 281 11.89 7.38 18.36
C ASP A 281 11.14 7.75 17.08
N ASN A 282 11.56 7.20 15.94
CA ASN A 282 10.97 7.46 14.62
C ASN A 282 10.32 6.17 14.09
N GLN A 283 9.12 5.90 14.55
CA GLN A 283 8.31 4.78 14.08
C GLN A 283 7.07 5.36 13.39
N TYR A 284 6.96 5.14 12.09
CA TYR A 284 5.84 5.62 11.30
C TYR A 284 5.07 4.44 10.73
N GLU A 285 3.78 4.39 10.98
CA GLU A 285 2.92 3.43 10.31
C GLU A 285 2.78 3.78 8.83
N ASN A 286 2.69 5.06 8.49
CA ASN A 286 2.52 5.54 7.12
C ASN A 286 3.56 6.59 6.72
N LEU A 287 3.92 6.58 5.45
CA LEU A 287 4.74 7.59 4.79
C LEU A 287 4.03 8.10 3.53
N LEU A 288 3.78 9.41 3.46
CA LEU A 288 3.62 10.11 2.20
C LEU A 288 4.97 10.68 1.81
N ILE A 289 5.51 10.29 0.66
CA ILE A 289 6.69 10.93 0.08
C ILE A 289 6.30 11.62 -1.21
N CYS A 290 6.60 12.93 -1.33
CA CYS A 290 6.45 13.70 -2.53
C CYS A 290 7.84 14.06 -3.06
N SER A 291 8.24 13.41 -4.15
CA SER A 291 9.56 13.60 -4.78
C SER A 291 9.52 13.32 -6.26
N HIS A 292 10.45 13.87 -7.02
CA HIS A 292 10.72 13.35 -8.35
C HIS A 292 11.35 11.97 -8.24
N SER A 293 11.24 11.15 -9.30
CA SER A 293 11.72 9.77 -9.23
C SER A 293 11.93 9.12 -10.60
N SER A 294 12.54 7.97 -10.53
CA SER A 294 12.51 6.90 -11.52
C SER A 294 12.12 5.61 -10.78
N PRO A 295 11.96 4.47 -11.43
CA PRO A 295 11.74 3.21 -10.72
C PRO A 295 12.81 2.86 -9.69
N TRP A 296 14.01 3.44 -9.80
CA TRP A 296 15.18 3.03 -9.03
C TRP A 296 15.67 4.06 -8.01
N ALA A 297 15.12 5.28 -8.00
CA ALA A 297 15.56 6.33 -7.07
C ALA A 297 14.49 7.41 -6.86
N HIS A 298 14.44 7.91 -5.63
CA HIS A 298 13.85 9.21 -5.33
C HIS A 298 14.88 10.32 -5.58
N TYR A 299 14.44 11.38 -6.23
CA TYR A 299 15.19 12.62 -6.46
C TYR A 299 14.63 13.69 -5.54
N LEU A 300 15.23 13.82 -4.37
CA LEU A 300 14.78 14.72 -3.32
C LEU A 300 15.38 16.09 -3.56
N TYR A 301 14.55 17.04 -3.97
CA TYR A 301 14.96 18.42 -4.19
C TYR A 301 14.93 19.19 -2.87
N TRP A 302 16.00 19.97 -2.64
CA TRP A 302 16.17 20.79 -1.45
C TRP A 302 16.86 22.12 -1.83
N GLY A 303 16.81 23.13 -0.96
CA GLY A 303 17.43 24.43 -1.23
C GLY A 303 16.66 25.26 -2.26
N THR A 304 17.35 26.16 -2.95
CA THR A 304 16.77 27.12 -3.89
C THR A 304 17.41 27.04 -5.29
N GLY A 305 18.36 26.16 -5.47
CA GLY A 305 19.07 25.98 -6.75
C GLY A 305 18.46 24.86 -7.59
N PRO A 306 18.51 24.98 -8.93
CA PRO A 306 17.92 23.99 -9.83
C PRO A 306 18.67 22.64 -9.85
N TYR A 307 19.80 22.55 -9.16
CA TYR A 307 20.65 21.35 -9.05
C TYR A 307 20.83 20.92 -7.58
N ASP A 308 20.08 21.52 -6.66
CA ASP A 308 20.12 21.15 -5.25
C ASP A 308 19.20 19.94 -5.04
N TYR A 309 19.66 18.75 -5.41
CA TYR A 309 18.96 17.50 -5.16
C TYR A 309 19.90 16.40 -4.68
N SER A 310 19.36 15.40 -4.02
CA SER A 310 20.06 14.19 -3.61
C SER A 310 19.27 12.96 -3.99
N LEU A 311 19.95 11.84 -4.20
CA LEU A 311 19.34 10.59 -4.63
C LEU A 311 19.29 9.60 -3.49
N PHE A 312 18.10 9.01 -3.30
CA PHE A 312 17.89 7.84 -2.46
C PHE A 312 17.52 6.67 -3.38
N TYR A 313 18.39 5.67 -3.44
CA TYR A 313 18.25 4.54 -4.36
C TYR A 313 17.47 3.38 -3.75
N ASN A 314 16.91 2.54 -4.62
CA ASN A 314 16.17 1.33 -4.23
C ASN A 314 16.97 0.41 -3.29
N TYR A 315 18.24 0.13 -3.57
CA TYR A 315 19.08 -0.73 -2.71
C TYR A 315 19.27 -0.18 -1.28
N GLU A 316 19.16 1.12 -1.09
CA GLU A 316 19.25 1.75 0.22
C GLU A 316 18.04 1.44 1.10
N ILE A 317 16.90 1.06 0.50
CA ILE A 317 15.71 0.61 1.22
C ILE A 317 16.04 -0.64 2.05
N GLU A 318 16.71 -1.62 1.45
CA GLU A 318 17.16 -2.84 2.14
C GLU A 318 18.31 -2.54 3.12
N GLU A 319 19.31 -1.73 2.71
CA GLU A 319 20.48 -1.43 3.52
C GLU A 319 20.15 -0.80 4.88
N ILE A 320 19.12 0.05 4.94
CA ILE A 320 18.70 0.69 6.20
C ILE A 320 17.50 -0.01 6.84
N ASP A 321 16.89 -1.00 6.17
CA ASP A 321 15.66 -1.70 6.56
C ASP A 321 14.57 -0.69 6.95
N VAL A 322 14.04 0.02 5.95
CA VAL A 322 13.09 1.14 6.15
C VAL A 322 11.94 0.73 7.06
N GLN A 323 11.82 1.40 8.21
CA GLN A 323 10.84 1.10 9.25
C GLN A 323 9.55 1.89 9.04
N VAL A 324 8.79 1.51 8.02
CA VAL A 324 7.45 2.02 7.70
C VAL A 324 6.62 0.87 7.15
N LEU A 325 5.31 0.85 7.43
CA LEU A 325 4.41 -0.22 6.98
C LEU A 325 3.72 0.11 5.66
N PHE A 326 3.26 1.35 5.50
CA PHE A 326 2.41 1.78 4.40
C PHE A 326 2.99 3.01 3.72
N TYR A 327 3.06 2.96 2.40
CA TYR A 327 3.66 4.01 1.58
C TYR A 327 2.64 4.58 0.61
N ASN A 328 2.54 5.92 0.53
CA ASN A 328 1.96 6.63 -0.57
C ASN A 328 3.10 7.36 -1.29
N LEU A 329 3.44 6.87 -2.47
CA LEU A 329 4.55 7.35 -3.28
C LEU A 329 4.03 8.36 -4.30
N PHE A 330 3.94 9.64 -3.91
CA PHE A 330 3.75 10.71 -4.87
C PHE A 330 5.06 10.91 -5.62
N ALA A 331 5.31 10.02 -6.58
CA ALA A 331 6.58 9.85 -7.25
C ALA A 331 6.39 9.15 -8.60
N CYS A 332 7.00 9.71 -9.64
CA CYS A 332 6.89 9.25 -11.02
C CYS A 332 7.42 7.84 -11.21
N SER A 333 6.65 6.96 -11.86
CA SER A 333 7.09 5.61 -12.26
C SER A 333 7.67 4.74 -11.14
N ASN A 334 7.45 5.13 -9.89
CA ASN A 334 8.09 4.51 -8.72
C ASN A 334 7.50 3.13 -8.39
N SER A 335 6.28 2.85 -8.88
CA SER A 335 5.59 1.56 -8.82
C SER A 335 5.38 0.97 -10.22
N ARG A 336 6.36 1.14 -11.12
CA ARG A 336 6.35 0.54 -12.44
C ARG A 336 6.81 -0.91 -12.35
N TYR A 337 5.98 -1.76 -11.79
CA TYR A 337 6.24 -3.15 -11.42
C TYR A 337 6.68 -4.09 -12.57
N VAL A 338 6.70 -3.60 -13.81
CA VAL A 338 7.26 -4.31 -14.97
C VAL A 338 8.76 -4.09 -15.14
N GLU A 339 9.33 -3.09 -14.45
CA GLU A 339 10.77 -2.84 -14.43
C GLU A 339 11.46 -3.78 -13.42
N ASP A 340 12.71 -4.14 -13.72
CA ASP A 340 13.52 -4.87 -12.75
C ASP A 340 13.88 -3.96 -11.55
N ASP A 341 13.72 -4.47 -10.35
CA ASP A 341 14.12 -3.81 -9.11
C ASP A 341 13.45 -2.43 -8.87
N ASP A 342 12.15 -2.26 -9.19
CA ASP A 342 11.42 -1.03 -8.92
C ASP A 342 11.22 -0.77 -7.41
N MET A 343 11.19 0.50 -7.02
CA MET A 343 11.16 0.90 -5.60
C MET A 343 9.86 0.54 -4.90
N GLY A 344 8.72 0.58 -5.60
CA GLY A 344 7.42 0.24 -5.02
C GLY A 344 7.41 -1.16 -4.46
N ASP A 345 7.92 -2.13 -5.23
CA ASP A 345 8.07 -3.51 -4.80
C ASP A 345 9.20 -3.68 -3.75
N TRP A 346 10.29 -2.92 -3.85
CA TRP A 346 11.36 -2.94 -2.84
C TRP A 346 10.85 -2.58 -1.46
N TYR A 347 10.04 -1.56 -1.33
CA TYR A 347 9.50 -1.14 -0.05
C TYR A 347 8.70 -2.24 0.65
N ILE A 348 7.96 -3.06 -0.10
CA ILE A 348 7.12 -4.10 0.48
C ILE A 348 7.77 -5.49 0.56
N PHE A 349 8.79 -5.79 -0.25
CA PHE A 349 9.41 -7.12 -0.27
C PHE A 349 10.78 -7.18 0.38
N GLN A 350 11.61 -6.15 0.22
CA GLN A 350 13.02 -6.15 0.67
C GLN A 350 13.21 -5.59 2.09
N THR A 351 12.14 -5.22 2.79
CA THR A 351 12.18 -4.75 4.17
C THR A 351 11.55 -5.75 5.13
N THR A 352 11.86 -5.62 6.42
CA THR A 352 11.19 -6.40 7.48
C THR A 352 9.87 -5.78 7.94
N TYR A 353 9.45 -4.66 7.34
CA TYR A 353 8.28 -3.87 7.72
C TYR A 353 7.23 -3.73 6.62
N GLY A 354 7.56 -3.19 5.46
CA GLY A 354 6.62 -2.73 4.43
C GLY A 354 5.55 -3.73 3.98
N LEU A 355 4.32 -3.25 3.84
CA LEU A 355 3.14 -4.06 3.51
C LEU A 355 2.29 -3.51 2.37
N ILE A 356 2.24 -2.19 2.20
CA ILE A 356 1.50 -1.50 1.13
C ILE A 356 2.40 -0.45 0.51
N SER A 357 2.41 -0.39 -0.81
CA SER A 357 3.00 0.68 -1.59
C SER A 357 2.00 1.13 -2.66
N LEU A 358 1.52 2.36 -2.54
CA LEU A 358 0.63 2.98 -3.50
C LEU A 358 1.42 4.00 -4.31
N GLY A 359 1.50 3.82 -5.62
CA GLY A 359 2.27 4.71 -6.48
C GLY A 359 1.88 4.58 -7.95
N SER A 360 2.64 5.23 -8.84
CA SER A 360 2.34 5.27 -10.26
C SER A 360 3.32 4.44 -11.08
N SER A 361 2.80 3.79 -12.12
CA SER A 361 3.58 3.07 -13.14
C SER A 361 4.12 3.96 -14.26
N LYS A 362 3.75 5.25 -14.27
CA LYS A 362 4.14 6.24 -15.30
C LYS A 362 4.40 7.61 -14.68
N THR A 363 4.65 8.63 -15.53
CA THR A 363 4.58 10.04 -15.14
C THR A 363 3.19 10.35 -14.59
N GLY A 364 3.12 11.00 -13.45
CA GLY A 364 1.90 11.29 -12.71
C GLY A 364 1.88 10.59 -11.36
N SER A 365 0.88 10.85 -10.58
CA SER A 365 0.68 10.23 -9.25
C SER A 365 -0.70 10.59 -8.70
N MET A 366 -1.01 10.15 -7.47
CA MET A 366 -2.21 10.52 -6.75
C MET A 366 -2.23 12.02 -6.44
N LEU A 367 -3.33 12.68 -6.73
CA LEU A 367 -3.70 13.99 -6.18
C LEU A 367 -4.97 13.81 -5.34
N CYS A 368 -5.50 14.89 -4.76
CA CYS A 368 -6.73 14.81 -3.96
C CYS A 368 -6.63 13.75 -2.85
N PHE A 369 -5.53 13.76 -2.10
CA PHE A 369 -5.26 12.77 -1.05
C PHE A 369 -6.37 12.68 0.00
N TYR A 370 -7.19 13.72 0.15
CA TYR A 370 -8.34 13.74 1.06
C TYR A 370 -9.29 12.57 0.81
N ASP A 371 -9.57 12.24 -0.46
CA ASP A 371 -10.52 11.19 -0.85
C ASP A 371 -9.98 9.78 -0.63
N TYR A 372 -8.66 9.66 -0.42
CA TYR A 372 -7.98 8.44 0.02
C TYR A 372 -7.82 8.36 1.55
N TYR A 373 -7.29 9.41 2.20
CA TYR A 373 -6.99 9.36 3.63
C TYR A 373 -8.23 9.47 4.53
N THR A 374 -9.32 10.11 4.06
CA THR A 374 -10.55 10.20 4.86
C THR A 374 -11.22 8.84 5.08
N PRO A 375 -11.44 7.99 4.06
CA PRO A 375 -11.96 6.64 4.28
C PRO A 375 -11.05 5.80 5.19
N LEU A 376 -9.72 5.84 4.99
CA LEU A 376 -8.76 5.16 5.87
C LEU A 376 -8.93 5.59 7.32
N GLY A 377 -9.02 6.89 7.56
CA GLY A 377 -9.24 7.47 8.89
C GLY A 377 -10.55 7.05 9.53
N ASN A 378 -11.53 6.63 8.75
CA ASN A 378 -12.83 6.13 9.19
C ASN A 378 -12.91 4.59 9.27
N GLY A 379 -11.81 3.86 9.04
CA GLY A 379 -11.72 2.41 9.22
C GLY A 379 -11.93 1.58 7.96
N ALA A 380 -11.94 2.20 6.78
CA ALA A 380 -11.83 1.47 5.52
C ALA A 380 -10.51 0.69 5.45
N ASN A 381 -10.47 -0.40 4.69
CA ASN A 381 -9.21 -1.03 4.30
C ASN A 381 -8.54 -0.23 3.16
N PHE A 382 -7.29 -0.55 2.84
CA PHE A 382 -6.53 0.18 1.82
C PHE A 382 -7.15 0.07 0.43
N GLY A 383 -7.75 -1.08 0.09
CA GLY A 383 -8.46 -1.28 -1.17
C GLY A 383 -9.71 -0.42 -1.27
N GLU A 384 -10.53 -0.39 -0.22
CA GLU A 384 -11.74 0.46 -0.16
C GLU A 384 -11.39 1.95 -0.26
N ALA A 385 -10.31 2.39 0.39
CA ALA A 385 -9.86 3.76 0.31
C ALA A 385 -9.33 4.14 -1.08
N PHE A 386 -8.58 3.23 -1.72
CA PHE A 386 -8.09 3.43 -3.07
C PHE A 386 -9.23 3.42 -4.09
N LEU A 387 -10.21 2.50 -3.94
CA LEU A 387 -11.41 2.47 -4.77
C LEU A 387 -12.23 3.76 -4.64
N SER A 388 -12.43 4.27 -3.41
CA SER A 388 -13.12 5.55 -3.18
C SER A 388 -12.45 6.70 -3.93
N TRP A 389 -11.13 6.78 -3.84
CA TRP A 389 -10.36 7.76 -4.58
C TRP A 389 -10.49 7.59 -6.11
N CYS A 390 -10.45 6.34 -6.62
CA CYS A 390 -10.63 6.07 -8.05
C CYS A 390 -12.00 6.55 -8.58
N ILE A 391 -13.07 6.30 -7.84
CA ILE A 391 -14.43 6.70 -8.20
C ILE A 391 -14.57 8.23 -8.18
N ASP A 392 -14.05 8.87 -7.14
CA ASP A 392 -14.27 10.31 -6.95
C ASP A 392 -13.39 11.17 -7.88
N ASP A 393 -12.18 10.73 -8.22
CA ASP A 393 -11.12 11.63 -8.70
C ASP A 393 -10.55 11.33 -10.08
N ILE A 394 -10.61 10.09 -10.58
CA ILE A 394 -9.95 9.71 -11.84
C ILE A 394 -10.36 10.60 -13.02
N GLU A 395 -11.58 11.15 -13.00
CA GLU A 395 -12.07 12.03 -14.05
C GLU A 395 -12.21 13.50 -13.65
N THR A 396 -12.21 13.81 -12.35
CA THR A 396 -12.68 15.11 -11.87
C THR A 396 -11.65 15.93 -11.13
N CYS A 397 -10.69 15.32 -10.45
CA CYS A 397 -9.76 16.00 -9.55
C CYS A 397 -8.83 16.97 -10.30
N ALA A 398 -8.22 16.57 -11.40
CA ALA A 398 -7.30 17.36 -12.19
C ALA A 398 -7.91 17.89 -13.51
N GLY A 399 -9.22 17.84 -13.64
CA GLY A 399 -9.94 18.28 -14.85
C GLY A 399 -9.52 17.46 -16.08
N ASP A 400 -9.27 18.12 -17.21
CA ASP A 400 -8.92 17.46 -18.49
C ASP A 400 -7.58 16.68 -18.42
N GLU A 401 -6.76 16.89 -17.39
CA GLU A 401 -5.48 16.19 -17.18
C GLU A 401 -5.60 14.99 -16.22
N SER A 402 -6.79 14.67 -15.68
CA SER A 402 -7.00 13.61 -14.70
C SER A 402 -6.46 12.26 -15.17
N ARG A 403 -6.77 11.85 -16.40
CA ARG A 403 -6.25 10.58 -16.96
C ARG A 403 -4.72 10.56 -17.03
N ALA A 404 -4.12 11.69 -17.41
CA ALA A 404 -2.67 11.81 -17.46
C ALA A 404 -2.03 11.70 -16.07
N TRP A 405 -2.69 12.17 -15.02
CA TRP A 405 -2.22 12.02 -13.65
C TRP A 405 -2.40 10.59 -13.10
N PHE A 406 -3.54 9.95 -13.33
CA PHE A 406 -4.03 8.87 -12.48
C PHE A 406 -4.01 7.47 -13.10
N TYR A 407 -4.02 7.32 -14.43
CA TYR A 407 -4.14 6.00 -15.06
C TYR A 407 -3.00 5.02 -14.70
N GLY A 408 -1.84 5.52 -14.31
CA GLY A 408 -0.75 4.68 -13.83
C GLY A 408 -0.83 4.25 -12.36
N MET A 409 -1.84 4.72 -11.60
CA MET A 409 -1.92 4.40 -10.17
C MET A 409 -2.16 2.92 -9.93
N THR A 410 -1.37 2.33 -9.03
CA THR A 410 -1.45 0.92 -8.64
C THR A 410 -1.21 0.76 -7.15
N LEU A 411 -1.86 -0.22 -6.53
CA LEU A 411 -1.68 -0.62 -5.14
C LEU A 411 -0.89 -1.93 -5.11
N LEU A 412 0.36 -1.86 -4.69
CA LEU A 412 1.21 -3.02 -4.45
C LEU A 412 1.05 -3.46 -3.00
N GLY A 413 0.68 -4.73 -2.79
CA GLY A 413 0.45 -5.26 -1.46
C GLY A 413 -0.94 -5.87 -1.27
N ASP A 414 -1.31 -6.08 -0.01
CA ASP A 414 -2.59 -6.65 0.39
C ASP A 414 -3.62 -5.55 0.71
N PRO A 415 -4.57 -5.27 -0.18
CA PRO A 415 -5.54 -4.19 -0.03
C PRO A 415 -6.53 -4.39 1.12
N THR A 416 -6.63 -5.59 1.68
CA THR A 416 -7.56 -5.90 2.79
C THR A 416 -7.07 -5.40 4.15
N LEU A 417 -5.82 -4.96 4.25
CA LEU A 417 -5.26 -4.42 5.49
C LEU A 417 -5.96 -3.11 5.90
N LYS A 418 -6.01 -2.87 7.20
CA LYS A 418 -6.54 -1.66 7.83
C LYS A 418 -5.47 -1.01 8.67
N LEU A 419 -5.65 0.26 9.04
CA LEU A 419 -4.78 0.92 10.00
C LEU A 419 -4.81 0.19 11.35
N SER A 420 -3.67 0.13 12.03
CA SER A 420 -3.48 -0.69 13.24
C SER A 420 -4.50 -0.39 14.34
N ARG A 421 -4.93 0.87 14.49
CA ARG A 421 -5.95 1.26 15.47
C ARG A 421 -7.33 0.67 15.24
N PHE A 422 -7.61 0.13 14.04
CA PHE A 422 -8.87 -0.56 13.72
C PHE A 422 -8.73 -2.08 13.80
N LEU A 423 -7.54 -2.59 14.04
CA LEU A 423 -7.31 -4.01 14.29
C LEU A 423 -7.61 -4.34 15.75
N PRO A 424 -7.99 -5.58 16.05
CA PRO A 424 -8.07 -6.03 17.44
C PRO A 424 -6.76 -5.82 18.18
N ASP A 425 -6.85 -5.40 19.44
CA ASP A 425 -5.65 -5.34 20.29
C ASP A 425 -4.97 -6.70 20.34
N PRO A 426 -3.64 -6.79 20.21
CA PRO A 426 -2.95 -8.07 20.22
C PRO A 426 -3.05 -8.73 21.60
N THR A 427 -3.22 -10.04 21.63
CA THR A 427 -3.11 -10.79 22.87
C THR A 427 -1.72 -10.59 23.47
N GLY A 428 -1.67 -10.26 24.76
CA GLY A 428 -0.43 -9.89 25.43
C GLY A 428 -0.27 -8.39 25.69
N ASP A 429 -0.90 -7.53 24.89
CA ASP A 429 -1.03 -6.09 25.17
C ASP A 429 -2.23 -5.89 26.13
N VAL A 430 -1.98 -6.16 27.40
CA VAL A 430 -3.02 -6.23 28.42
C VAL A 430 -3.42 -4.86 28.93
N ASN A 431 -2.52 -3.90 28.83
CA ASN A 431 -2.75 -2.51 29.23
C ASN A 431 -3.30 -1.65 28.06
N ARG A 432 -3.31 -2.19 26.82
CA ARG A 432 -3.81 -1.56 25.59
C ARG A 432 -3.07 -0.27 25.23
N ASP A 433 -1.76 -0.26 25.40
CA ASP A 433 -0.92 0.86 24.96
C ASP A 433 -0.33 0.66 23.55
N GLY A 434 -0.67 -0.46 22.91
CA GLY A 434 -0.25 -0.84 21.55
C GLY A 434 1.11 -1.56 21.50
N ILE A 435 1.73 -1.84 22.64
CA ILE A 435 3.06 -2.48 22.73
C ILE A 435 3.01 -3.61 23.74
N ILE A 436 3.43 -4.80 23.34
CA ILE A 436 3.61 -5.90 24.29
C ILE A 436 4.98 -5.73 24.97
N ASP A 437 4.99 -5.30 26.24
CA ASP A 437 6.21 -5.05 27.01
C ASP A 437 6.13 -5.50 28.48
N ILE A 438 7.10 -5.09 29.30
CA ILE A 438 7.14 -5.43 30.71
C ILE A 438 5.95 -4.86 31.51
N ASN A 439 5.33 -3.77 31.02
CA ASN A 439 4.18 -3.17 31.70
C ASN A 439 2.98 -4.09 31.67
N ASP A 440 2.80 -4.92 30.60
CA ASP A 440 1.76 -5.92 30.51
C ASP A 440 1.96 -7.05 31.50
N VAL A 441 3.20 -7.50 31.65
CA VAL A 441 3.56 -8.47 32.70
C VAL A 441 3.19 -7.91 34.08
N VAL A 442 3.52 -6.64 34.34
CA VAL A 442 3.17 -5.97 35.61
C VAL A 442 1.65 -5.82 35.76
N TYR A 443 0.93 -5.54 34.67
CA TYR A 443 -0.54 -5.44 34.67
C TYR A 443 -1.16 -6.80 35.07
N LEU A 444 -0.75 -7.90 34.43
CA LEU A 444 -1.24 -9.23 34.74
C LEU A 444 -0.91 -9.66 36.19
N VAL A 445 0.29 -9.37 36.68
CA VAL A 445 0.66 -9.62 38.08
C VAL A 445 -0.21 -8.83 39.05
N ASN A 446 -0.51 -7.57 38.72
CA ASN A 446 -1.42 -6.75 39.54
C ASN A 446 -2.85 -7.30 39.53
N TYR A 447 -3.36 -7.67 38.35
CA TYR A 447 -4.68 -8.30 38.21
C TYR A 447 -4.78 -9.58 39.06
N LEU A 448 -3.85 -10.51 38.86
CA LEU A 448 -3.90 -11.83 39.48
C LEU A 448 -3.69 -11.81 41.00
N TYR A 449 -2.83 -10.91 41.50
CA TYR A 449 -2.35 -11.04 42.90
C TYR A 449 -2.53 -9.79 43.77
N LYS A 450 -2.88 -8.63 43.18
CA LYS A 450 -2.96 -7.36 43.91
C LYS A 450 -4.32 -6.67 43.82
N GLY A 451 -5.31 -7.31 43.18
CA GLY A 451 -6.66 -6.72 42.97
C GLY A 451 -6.61 -5.57 41.96
N GLY A 452 -5.68 -5.60 40.99
CA GLY A 452 -5.65 -4.69 39.87
C GLY A 452 -6.84 -4.88 38.92
N PRO A 453 -7.02 -3.99 37.93
CA PRO A 453 -8.12 -4.08 36.98
C PRO A 453 -8.04 -5.37 36.15
N VAL A 454 -9.21 -5.88 35.76
CA VAL A 454 -9.33 -7.03 34.85
C VAL A 454 -8.88 -6.60 33.45
N PRO A 455 -8.13 -7.44 32.72
CA PRO A 455 -7.90 -7.20 31.28
C PRO A 455 -9.23 -7.03 30.53
N ASP A 456 -9.34 -6.04 29.67
CA ASP A 456 -10.54 -5.77 28.90
C ASP A 456 -10.21 -5.56 27.41
N PRO A 457 -10.54 -6.52 26.54
CA PRO A 457 -11.19 -7.81 26.84
C PRO A 457 -10.25 -8.80 27.56
N LEU A 458 -10.84 -9.73 28.33
CA LEU A 458 -10.08 -10.69 29.14
C LEU A 458 -9.11 -11.55 28.30
N ARG A 459 -9.46 -11.83 27.03
CA ARG A 459 -8.63 -12.60 26.08
C ARG A 459 -7.20 -12.02 25.91
N LEU A 460 -7.01 -10.71 26.12
CA LEU A 460 -5.68 -10.10 25.99
C LEU A 460 -4.69 -10.66 27.02
N GLY A 461 -5.19 -11.16 28.16
CA GLY A 461 -4.38 -11.76 29.20
C GLY A 461 -4.13 -13.26 28.99
N ASP A 462 -4.84 -13.94 28.09
CA ASP A 462 -4.73 -15.37 27.82
C ASP A 462 -3.75 -15.64 26.66
N VAL A 463 -2.47 -15.45 26.93
CA VAL A 463 -1.39 -15.58 25.94
C VAL A 463 -0.98 -17.04 25.68
N THR A 464 -1.46 -17.96 26.51
CA THR A 464 -1.24 -19.40 26.36
C THR A 464 -2.34 -20.13 25.61
N GLU A 465 -3.45 -19.45 25.27
CA GLU A 465 -4.63 -20.00 24.58
C GLU A 465 -5.31 -21.14 25.33
N ASP A 466 -5.19 -21.17 26.68
CA ASP A 466 -5.84 -22.19 27.50
C ASP A 466 -7.23 -21.75 28.00
N CYS A 467 -7.74 -20.60 27.52
CA CYS A 467 -8.99 -19.94 27.89
C CYS A 467 -9.03 -19.54 29.38
N THR A 468 -7.88 -19.32 30.02
CA THR A 468 -7.81 -18.98 31.43
C THR A 468 -6.66 -18.03 31.71
N VAL A 469 -6.93 -16.83 32.16
CA VAL A 469 -5.85 -15.90 32.55
C VAL A 469 -5.30 -16.28 33.92
N ASN A 470 -4.04 -16.74 33.97
CA ASN A 470 -3.37 -17.22 35.17
C ASN A 470 -1.83 -16.97 35.15
N VAL A 471 -1.11 -17.57 36.09
CA VAL A 471 0.36 -17.38 36.18
C VAL A 471 1.12 -17.92 34.97
N SER A 472 0.57 -18.88 34.25
CA SER A 472 1.20 -19.41 33.03
C SER A 472 1.35 -18.33 31.96
N ASP A 473 0.37 -17.44 31.86
CA ASP A 473 0.39 -16.31 30.90
C ASP A 473 1.47 -15.30 31.28
N VAL A 474 1.61 -15.01 32.56
CA VAL A 474 2.73 -14.16 33.03
C VAL A 474 4.07 -14.76 32.66
N LEU A 475 4.26 -16.06 32.86
CA LEU A 475 5.50 -16.77 32.53
C LEU A 475 5.73 -16.84 31.03
N PHE A 476 4.67 -16.98 30.24
CA PHE A 476 4.72 -16.97 28.78
C PHE A 476 5.21 -15.61 28.27
N LEU A 477 4.62 -14.51 28.71
CA LEU A 477 5.04 -13.16 28.34
C LEU A 477 6.49 -12.88 28.74
N ILE A 478 6.93 -13.30 29.91
CA ILE A 478 8.34 -13.17 30.32
C ILE A 478 9.26 -13.97 29.39
N ASN A 479 8.85 -15.16 28.96
CA ASN A 479 9.65 -15.96 28.03
C ASN A 479 9.69 -15.29 26.62
N TYR A 480 8.56 -14.80 26.14
CA TYR A 480 8.47 -14.07 24.89
C TYR A 480 9.40 -12.85 24.89
N LEU A 481 9.24 -11.96 25.88
CA LEU A 481 9.97 -10.70 25.94
C LEU A 481 11.49 -10.85 26.21
N PHE A 482 11.92 -11.84 27.00
CA PHE A 482 13.29 -11.87 27.49
C PHE A 482 14.08 -13.13 27.16
N LYS A 483 13.43 -14.15 26.56
CA LYS A 483 14.09 -15.44 26.30
C LYS A 483 13.83 -15.98 24.90
N SER A 484 13.41 -15.12 23.97
CA SER A 484 13.09 -15.51 22.58
C SER A 484 12.06 -16.66 22.53
N GLY A 485 11.08 -16.63 23.42
CA GLY A 485 9.92 -17.53 23.38
C GLY A 485 9.02 -17.24 22.17
N PRO A 486 8.06 -18.12 21.85
CA PRO A 486 7.11 -17.86 20.77
C PRO A 486 6.23 -16.63 21.11
N PRO A 487 5.69 -15.94 20.08
CA PRO A 487 4.74 -14.86 20.30
C PRO A 487 3.44 -15.36 20.95
N PRO A 488 2.68 -14.46 21.63
CA PRO A 488 1.34 -14.77 22.13
C PRO A 488 0.41 -15.29 21.03
N GLY A 489 -0.43 -16.24 21.36
CA GLY A 489 -1.46 -16.73 20.45
C GLY A 489 -2.75 -15.90 20.52
N VAL A 490 -3.82 -16.36 19.86
CA VAL A 490 -5.13 -15.69 19.90
C VAL A 490 -5.87 -16.14 21.16
N GLY A 491 -5.90 -15.31 22.17
CA GLY A 491 -6.56 -15.65 23.45
C GLY A 491 -8.06 -15.95 23.29
N CYS A 492 -8.55 -16.85 24.13
CA CYS A 492 -9.95 -17.32 24.13
C CYS A 492 -10.69 -17.13 25.48
N ALA A 493 -10.03 -16.53 26.50
CA ALA A 493 -10.60 -16.30 27.83
C ALA A 493 -11.74 -15.27 27.86
#